data_522f2458c147ce97e88ec8770b12eb5f
#
_entry.id   522f2458c147ce97e88ec8770b12eb5f
#
_cell.length_a   1.000
_cell.length_b   1.000
_cell.length_c   1.000
_cell.angle_alpha   90.00
_cell.angle_beta   90.00
_cell.angle_gamma   90.00
#
_symmetry.space_group_name_H-M   'P 1'
#
loop_
_entity.id
_entity.type
_entity.pdbx_description
1 polymer ?
#
loop_
_entity_poly.entity_id
_entity_poly.type
_entity_poly.pdbx_seq_one_letter_code
_entity_poly.pdbx_strand_id
1 'polypeptide(L)'
;MNITEMEFGTLWKYSPWGNTEEEFRSKTIKANLKTDAVRVEDKIPMSEYVARGIKNDLEKLPFAKFFEVKPVLVPMPSSSLTKANTLWVPQNLATALVKNGLGEKVSSCLQRTKALQKSHLSTPANRTKAQGHYDSMSVQKELSDPAEILLIDDIITRGSTSIGAASRLADAYPNANIRVLVVMKTITDPKKFKKINDPCIGKIEYSHGECFNDCIE
;
A
#
# COMPACT_ATOMS: atom_id res chain seq x y z
N MET A 1 -11.62 -16.61 -0.08
CA MET A 1 -10.93 -15.50 0.62
C MET A 1 -11.49 -15.40 2.02
N ASN A 2 -10.61 -15.28 3.03
CA ASN A 2 -11.00 -15.28 4.44
C ASN A 2 -10.99 -13.89 5.09
N ILE A 3 -10.38 -12.90 4.44
CA ILE A 3 -10.35 -11.51 4.92
C ILE A 3 -11.51 -10.73 4.31
N THR A 4 -12.41 -10.26 5.15
CA THR A 4 -13.54 -9.41 4.76
C THR A 4 -13.38 -7.97 5.24
N GLU A 5 -12.48 -7.74 6.19
CA GLU A 5 -12.16 -6.42 6.73
C GLU A 5 -10.66 -6.36 7.08
N MET A 6 -10.03 -5.21 6.88
CA MET A 6 -8.62 -4.99 7.23
C MET A 6 -8.36 -3.51 7.52
N GLU A 7 -7.54 -3.22 8.55
CA GLU A 7 -7.07 -1.85 8.80
C GLU A 7 -6.05 -1.40 7.76
N PHE A 8 -6.11 -0.12 7.38
CA PHE A 8 -5.08 0.52 6.58
C PHE A 8 -4.65 1.86 7.18
N GLY A 9 -3.38 2.20 6.97
CA GLY A 9 -2.84 3.52 7.23
C GLY A 9 -2.46 4.21 5.92
N THR A 10 -2.61 5.53 5.85
CA THR A 10 -2.13 6.32 4.72
C THR A 10 -1.54 7.65 5.17
N LEU A 11 -0.47 8.10 4.48
CA LEU A 11 0.23 9.33 4.78
C LEU A 11 -0.39 10.53 4.02
N TRP A 12 -0.72 10.33 2.75
CA TRP A 12 -1.15 11.38 1.84
C TRP A 12 -2.44 11.05 1.13
N LYS A 13 -3.11 12.11 0.66
CA LYS A 13 -4.27 12.02 -0.23
C LYS A 13 -3.88 12.40 -1.66
N TYR A 14 -4.51 11.76 -2.62
CA TYR A 14 -4.35 11.99 -4.05
C TYR A 14 -5.71 12.28 -4.69
N SER A 15 -5.83 13.40 -5.40
CA SER A 15 -6.97 13.71 -6.25
C SER A 15 -6.67 13.37 -7.71
N PRO A 16 -7.49 12.53 -8.38
CA PRO A 16 -7.37 12.32 -9.83
C PRO A 16 -7.83 13.52 -10.64
N TRP A 17 -8.59 14.45 -10.02
CA TRP A 17 -9.09 15.67 -10.62
C TRP A 17 -7.94 16.68 -10.79
N GLY A 18 -8.13 17.88 -11.10
CA GLY A 18 -7.04 18.84 -11.35
C GLY A 18 -7.61 20.24 -11.46
N ASN A 19 -8.49 20.59 -10.50
CA ASN A 19 -9.19 21.86 -10.49
C ASN A 19 -8.49 22.91 -9.62
N THR A 20 -7.64 22.46 -8.69
CA THR A 20 -6.90 23.32 -7.76
C THR A 20 -5.41 23.05 -7.83
N GLU A 21 -4.58 24.01 -7.36
CA GLU A 21 -3.14 23.85 -7.26
C GLU A 21 -2.74 22.64 -6.42
N GLU A 22 -3.41 22.44 -5.28
CA GLU A 22 -3.16 21.32 -4.38
C GLU A 22 -3.46 19.96 -5.06
N GLU A 23 -4.52 19.88 -5.87
CA GLU A 23 -4.82 18.68 -6.66
C GLU A 23 -3.73 18.42 -7.72
N PHE A 24 -3.23 19.45 -8.41
CA PHE A 24 -2.11 19.34 -9.36
C PHE A 24 -0.84 18.85 -8.66
N ARG A 25 -0.52 19.43 -7.49
CA ARG A 25 0.63 18.99 -6.69
C ARG A 25 0.48 17.51 -6.28
N SER A 26 -0.72 17.06 -5.92
CA SER A 26 -0.97 15.64 -5.57
C SER A 26 -0.66 14.71 -6.74
N LYS A 27 -0.93 15.11 -7.98
CA LYS A 27 -0.58 14.36 -9.20
C LYS A 27 0.92 14.27 -9.40
N THR A 28 1.64 15.37 -9.19
CA THR A 28 3.10 15.41 -9.29
C THR A 28 3.74 14.49 -8.25
N ILE A 29 3.30 14.56 -7.00
CA ILE A 29 3.79 13.69 -5.93
C ILE A 29 3.50 12.22 -6.25
N LYS A 30 2.29 11.90 -6.74
CA LYS A 30 1.96 10.55 -7.20
C LYS A 30 2.90 10.07 -8.31
N ALA A 31 3.21 10.90 -9.30
CA ALA A 31 4.10 10.54 -10.40
C ALA A 31 5.51 10.26 -9.88
N ASN A 32 6.04 11.10 -9.01
CA ASN A 32 7.33 10.91 -8.36
C ASN A 32 7.37 9.63 -7.50
N LEU A 33 6.31 9.36 -6.74
CA LEU A 33 6.18 8.13 -5.95
C LEU A 33 6.20 6.89 -6.85
N LYS A 34 5.44 6.88 -7.95
CA LYS A 34 5.36 5.74 -8.90
C LYS A 34 6.68 5.42 -9.59
N THR A 35 7.57 6.37 -9.71
CA THR A 35 8.90 6.21 -10.31
C THR A 35 10.03 6.13 -9.29
N ASP A 36 9.70 6.22 -7.99
CA ASP A 36 10.66 6.37 -6.90
C ASP A 36 11.70 7.48 -7.21
N ALA A 37 11.20 8.60 -7.75
CA ALA A 37 12.05 9.67 -8.25
C ALA A 37 12.97 10.23 -7.15
N VAL A 38 14.20 10.53 -7.54
CA VAL A 38 15.14 11.23 -6.65
C VAL A 38 14.69 12.68 -6.51
N ARG A 39 14.48 13.13 -5.29
CA ARG A 39 14.12 14.51 -4.96
C ARG A 39 15.29 15.44 -5.20
N VAL A 40 15.01 16.61 -5.71
CA VAL A 40 16.06 17.61 -6.06
C VAL A 40 16.68 18.21 -4.80
N GLU A 41 15.83 18.49 -3.78
CA GLU A 41 16.24 19.21 -2.57
C GLU A 41 17.23 18.44 -1.72
N ASP A 42 16.94 17.16 -1.44
CA ASP A 42 17.70 16.33 -0.50
C ASP A 42 18.43 15.15 -1.16
N LYS A 43 18.29 15.01 -2.48
CA LYS A 43 18.96 14.00 -3.33
C LYS A 43 18.70 12.55 -2.86
N ILE A 44 17.54 12.31 -2.27
CA ILE A 44 17.11 10.97 -1.86
C ILE A 44 15.91 10.50 -2.67
N PRO A 45 15.70 9.17 -2.86
CA PRO A 45 14.50 8.67 -3.53
C PRO A 45 13.24 8.91 -2.69
N MET A 46 12.09 8.93 -3.34
CA MET A 46 10.78 9.13 -2.68
C MET A 46 10.52 8.10 -1.58
N SER A 47 10.95 6.86 -1.77
CA SER A 47 10.84 5.80 -0.75
C SER A 47 11.58 6.16 0.55
N GLU A 48 12.81 6.65 0.45
CA GLU A 48 13.59 7.10 1.61
C GLU A 48 12.99 8.35 2.25
N TYR A 49 12.51 9.30 1.45
CA TYR A 49 11.82 10.50 1.94
C TYR A 49 10.57 10.16 2.76
N VAL A 50 9.74 9.25 2.24
CA VAL A 50 8.54 8.77 2.93
C VAL A 50 8.90 8.09 4.24
N ALA A 51 9.89 7.18 4.23
CA ALA A 51 10.30 6.43 5.42
C ALA A 51 10.82 7.37 6.52
N ARG A 52 11.64 8.36 6.18
CA ARG A 52 12.14 9.39 7.12
C ARG A 52 10.99 10.25 7.66
N GLY A 53 10.06 10.67 6.80
CA GLY A 53 8.89 11.43 7.22
C GLY A 53 8.05 10.67 8.24
N ILE A 54 7.74 9.40 7.97
CA ILE A 54 7.02 8.54 8.92
C ILE A 54 7.80 8.39 10.23
N LYS A 55 9.11 8.14 10.16
CA LYS A 55 9.95 8.00 11.36
C LYS A 55 9.95 9.25 12.23
N ASN A 56 10.09 10.42 11.61
CA ASN A 56 10.20 11.69 12.32
C ASN A 56 8.89 12.11 13.01
N ASP A 57 7.76 11.80 12.38
CA ASP A 57 6.43 12.19 12.87
C ASP A 57 5.63 11.02 13.45
N LEU A 58 6.25 9.87 13.70
CA LEU A 58 5.58 8.60 14.02
C LEU A 58 4.53 8.75 15.11
N GLU A 59 4.87 9.40 16.24
CA GLU A 59 3.97 9.56 17.37
C GLU A 59 2.72 10.41 17.07
N LYS A 60 2.77 11.22 16.01
CA LYS A 60 1.66 12.07 15.57
C LYS A 60 0.79 11.40 14.51
N LEU A 61 1.25 10.27 13.95
CA LEU A 61 0.54 9.60 12.87
C LEU A 61 -0.58 8.70 13.43
N PRO A 62 -1.80 8.74 12.87
CA PRO A 62 -2.93 7.97 13.38
C PRO A 62 -2.71 6.45 13.30
N PHE A 63 -1.77 5.99 12.47
CA PHE A 63 -1.38 4.59 12.30
C PHE A 63 -0.06 4.22 13.01
N ALA A 64 0.43 5.03 13.97
CA ALA A 64 1.66 4.76 14.73
C ALA A 64 1.70 3.34 15.32
N LYS A 65 0.56 2.84 15.80
CA LYS A 65 0.41 1.49 16.36
C LYS A 65 0.83 0.36 15.42
N PHE A 66 0.90 0.59 14.10
CA PHE A 66 1.33 -0.43 13.12
C PHE A 66 2.82 -0.78 13.28
N PHE A 67 3.59 0.06 13.94
CA PHE A 67 5.03 -0.06 14.08
C PHE A 67 5.50 -0.41 15.51
N GLU A 68 4.60 -0.46 16.50
CA GLU A 68 4.94 -0.71 17.90
C GLU A 68 5.66 -2.04 18.11
N VAL A 69 5.25 -3.07 17.39
CA VAL A 69 5.80 -4.43 17.50
C VAL A 69 6.77 -4.80 16.36
N LYS A 70 7.26 -3.82 15.62
CA LYS A 70 8.16 -4.01 14.47
C LYS A 70 7.68 -5.14 13.54
N PRO A 71 6.65 -4.92 12.73
CA PRO A 71 6.07 -5.94 11.88
C PRO A 71 7.05 -6.43 10.81
N VAL A 72 6.83 -7.62 10.28
CA VAL A 72 7.44 -8.05 9.00
C VAL A 72 6.78 -7.28 7.87
N LEU A 73 7.58 -6.56 7.08
CA LEU A 73 7.08 -5.75 5.97
C LEU A 73 7.02 -6.59 4.69
N VAL A 74 5.82 -6.73 4.13
CA VAL A 74 5.58 -7.49 2.91
C VAL A 74 5.21 -6.52 1.78
N PRO A 75 6.10 -6.31 0.78
CA PRO A 75 5.80 -5.42 -0.33
C PRO A 75 4.73 -6.02 -1.24
N MET A 76 3.75 -5.19 -1.64
CA MET A 76 2.72 -5.56 -2.59
C MET A 76 3.35 -5.93 -3.94
N PRO A 77 3.05 -7.12 -4.50
CA PRO A 77 3.60 -7.50 -5.80
C PRO A 77 3.00 -6.64 -6.93
N SER A 78 3.81 -6.32 -7.92
CA SER A 78 3.37 -5.62 -9.13
C SER A 78 2.19 -6.34 -9.81
N SER A 79 1.38 -5.63 -10.59
CA SER A 79 0.35 -6.25 -11.44
C SER A 79 0.94 -7.11 -12.58
N SER A 80 2.18 -6.85 -12.99
CA SER A 80 2.95 -7.68 -13.93
C SER A 80 3.79 -8.69 -13.15
N LEU A 81 4.22 -9.76 -13.86
CA LEU A 81 5.20 -10.68 -13.30
C LEU A 81 6.51 -9.93 -13.03
N THR A 82 7.11 -10.21 -11.89
CA THR A 82 8.38 -9.60 -11.50
C THR A 82 9.48 -10.06 -12.46
N LYS A 83 10.21 -9.10 -13.02
CA LYS A 83 11.42 -9.34 -13.82
C LYS A 83 12.62 -8.79 -13.06
N ALA A 84 13.77 -9.41 -13.22
CA ALA A 84 15.00 -8.89 -12.65
C ALA A 84 15.25 -7.44 -13.13
N ASN A 85 15.76 -6.60 -12.25
CA ASN A 85 16.10 -5.19 -12.52
C ASN A 85 14.94 -4.29 -12.93
N THR A 86 13.69 -4.64 -12.59
CA THR A 86 12.55 -3.74 -12.78
C THR A 86 12.25 -2.96 -11.49
N LEU A 87 11.82 -1.71 -11.65
CA LEU A 87 11.41 -0.88 -10.54
C LEU A 87 10.24 -1.52 -9.78
N TRP A 88 10.40 -1.70 -8.49
CA TRP A 88 9.37 -2.21 -7.59
C TRP A 88 9.22 -1.28 -6.38
N VAL A 89 8.40 -0.26 -6.54
CA VAL A 89 8.24 0.82 -5.55
C VAL A 89 7.84 0.31 -4.16
N PRO A 90 6.86 -0.62 -3.99
CA PRO A 90 6.56 -1.19 -2.67
C PRO A 90 7.75 -1.86 -1.99
N GLN A 91 8.65 -2.52 -2.75
CA GLN A 91 9.88 -3.10 -2.23
C GLN A 91 10.85 -2.03 -1.72
N ASN A 92 11.03 -0.96 -2.50
CA ASN A 92 11.90 0.15 -2.11
C ASN A 92 11.37 0.84 -0.85
N LEU A 93 10.05 1.06 -0.77
CA LEU A 93 9.38 1.59 0.43
C LEU A 93 9.60 0.69 1.64
N ALA A 94 9.35 -0.62 1.53
CA ALA A 94 9.55 -1.57 2.63
C ALA A 94 11.02 -1.58 3.09
N THR A 95 11.97 -1.57 2.15
CA THR A 95 13.40 -1.52 2.44
C THR A 95 13.79 -0.23 3.18
N ALA A 96 13.29 0.92 2.71
CA ALA A 96 13.54 2.20 3.35
C ALA A 96 12.92 2.26 4.77
N LEU A 97 11.71 1.73 4.96
CA LEU A 97 11.07 1.66 6.28
C LEU A 97 11.89 0.82 7.26
N VAL A 98 12.33 -0.39 6.88
CA VAL A 98 13.19 -1.23 7.74
C VAL A 98 14.51 -0.54 8.06
N LYS A 99 15.17 0.08 7.07
CA LYS A 99 16.40 0.85 7.26
C LYS A 99 16.24 1.99 8.28
N ASN A 100 15.05 2.59 8.35
CA ASN A 100 14.71 3.63 9.33
C ASN A 100 14.13 3.07 10.64
N GLY A 101 14.18 1.76 10.89
CA GLY A 101 13.78 1.10 12.13
C GLY A 101 12.27 0.92 12.28
N LEU A 102 11.51 1.02 11.19
CA LEU A 102 10.04 0.91 11.14
C LEU A 102 9.56 -0.50 10.73
N GLY A 103 10.29 -1.53 11.06
CA GLY A 103 9.95 -2.92 10.79
C GLY A 103 11.09 -3.84 11.20
N GLU A 104 10.80 -5.13 11.34
CA GLU A 104 11.80 -6.15 11.65
C GLU A 104 12.66 -6.47 10.43
N LYS A 105 12.00 -6.86 9.34
CA LYS A 105 12.61 -7.25 8.06
C LYS A 105 11.65 -7.04 6.91
N VAL A 106 12.20 -7.06 5.69
CA VAL A 106 11.39 -7.15 4.47
C VAL A 106 11.29 -8.63 4.07
N SER A 107 10.06 -9.09 3.81
CA SER A 107 9.79 -10.43 3.27
C SER A 107 9.11 -10.31 1.92
N SER A 108 9.75 -10.78 0.86
CA SER A 108 9.18 -10.85 -0.50
C SER A 108 8.43 -12.18 -0.73
N CYS A 109 7.85 -12.74 0.33
CA CYS A 109 7.13 -14.02 0.31
C CYS A 109 5.89 -14.01 -0.58
N LEU A 110 5.25 -12.86 -0.78
CA LEU A 110 4.07 -12.70 -1.62
C LEU A 110 4.47 -12.41 -3.06
N GLN A 111 4.06 -13.25 -3.99
CA GLN A 111 4.46 -13.17 -5.38
C GLN A 111 3.27 -13.21 -6.33
N ARG A 112 3.37 -12.52 -7.47
CA ARG A 112 2.40 -12.60 -8.56
C ARG A 112 2.69 -13.80 -9.44
N THR A 113 1.71 -14.69 -9.59
CA THR A 113 1.81 -15.91 -10.43
C THR A 113 1.21 -15.73 -11.82
N LYS A 114 0.27 -14.78 -11.96
CA LYS A 114 -0.37 -14.42 -13.23
C LYS A 114 -0.41 -12.92 -13.37
N ALA A 115 0.02 -12.41 -14.53
CA ALA A 115 -0.11 -10.99 -14.83
C ALA A 115 -1.57 -10.56 -14.88
N LEU A 116 -1.86 -9.38 -14.33
CA LEU A 116 -3.17 -8.76 -14.39
C LEU A 116 -3.12 -7.48 -15.20
N GLN A 117 -4.25 -7.12 -15.81
CA GLN A 117 -4.36 -5.83 -16.48
C GLN A 117 -4.19 -4.69 -15.46
N LYS A 118 -3.37 -3.71 -15.82
CA LYS A 118 -3.14 -2.53 -14.96
C LYS A 118 -4.45 -1.76 -14.79
N SER A 119 -4.82 -1.46 -13.54
CA SER A 119 -6.10 -0.82 -13.20
C SER A 119 -6.37 0.52 -13.90
N HIS A 120 -5.30 1.28 -14.25
CA HIS A 120 -5.43 2.55 -14.96
C HIS A 120 -5.74 2.39 -16.45
N LEU A 121 -5.56 1.18 -17.02
CA LEU A 121 -5.92 0.84 -18.39
C LEU A 121 -7.29 0.16 -18.49
N SER A 122 -7.95 -0.08 -17.35
CA SER A 122 -9.24 -0.78 -17.28
C SER A 122 -10.36 0.21 -16.99
N THR A 123 -11.52 0.01 -17.65
CA THR A 123 -12.75 0.69 -17.23
C THR A 123 -13.16 0.26 -15.82
N PRO A 124 -13.96 1.04 -15.08
CA PRO A 124 -14.41 0.65 -13.75
C PRO A 124 -15.05 -0.74 -13.68
N ALA A 125 -15.82 -1.13 -14.73
CA ALA A 125 -16.47 -2.43 -14.83
C ALA A 125 -15.47 -3.60 -15.04
N ASN A 126 -14.34 -3.35 -15.71
CA ASN A 126 -13.36 -4.37 -16.07
C ASN A 126 -12.16 -4.43 -15.10
N ARG A 127 -12.21 -3.69 -14.00
CA ARG A 127 -11.14 -3.75 -12.99
C ARG A 127 -11.14 -5.10 -12.29
N THR A 128 -9.94 -5.64 -12.09
CA THR A 128 -9.78 -6.90 -11.34
C THR A 128 -10.32 -6.71 -9.92
N LYS A 129 -11.25 -7.58 -9.53
CA LYS A 129 -11.83 -7.64 -8.18
C LYS A 129 -10.88 -8.35 -7.21
N ALA A 130 -11.17 -8.30 -5.91
CA ALA A 130 -10.35 -8.87 -4.86
C ALA A 130 -10.08 -10.38 -5.09
N GLN A 131 -11.07 -11.16 -5.53
CA GLN A 131 -10.90 -12.57 -5.86
C GLN A 131 -9.86 -12.78 -6.97
N GLY A 132 -9.89 -11.99 -8.04
CA GLY A 132 -8.89 -12.10 -9.12
C GLY A 132 -7.48 -11.74 -8.66
N HIS A 133 -7.34 -10.80 -7.72
CA HIS A 133 -6.05 -10.52 -7.10
C HIS A 133 -5.58 -11.69 -6.24
N TYR A 134 -6.45 -12.27 -5.42
CA TYR A 134 -6.18 -13.46 -4.63
C TYR A 134 -5.73 -14.63 -5.52
N ASP A 135 -6.47 -14.95 -6.60
CA ASP A 135 -6.19 -16.08 -7.51
C ASP A 135 -4.89 -15.92 -8.30
N SER A 136 -4.39 -14.69 -8.41
CA SER A 136 -3.17 -14.36 -9.17
C SER A 136 -1.92 -14.23 -8.31
N MET A 137 -2.01 -14.50 -7.00
CA MET A 137 -0.90 -14.44 -6.07
C MET A 137 -0.65 -15.78 -5.40
N SER A 138 0.60 -16.01 -4.98
CA SER A 138 1.00 -17.11 -4.12
C SER A 138 1.92 -16.61 -3.01
N VAL A 139 1.99 -17.36 -1.92
CA VAL A 139 2.92 -17.11 -0.81
C VAL A 139 3.96 -18.22 -0.80
N GLN A 140 5.23 -17.84 -0.87
CA GLN A 140 6.34 -18.71 -0.57
C GLN A 140 6.59 -18.63 0.95
N LYS A 141 6.06 -19.59 1.70
CA LYS A 141 6.12 -19.58 3.17
C LYS A 141 7.58 -19.64 3.65
N GLU A 142 7.93 -18.72 4.55
CA GLU A 142 9.22 -18.72 5.25
C GLU A 142 9.19 -19.71 6.45
N LEU A 143 10.36 -20.02 7.01
CA LEU A 143 10.49 -20.97 8.14
C LEU A 143 9.82 -20.47 9.42
N SER A 144 9.77 -19.15 9.64
CA SER A 144 9.13 -18.55 10.82
C SER A 144 7.79 -17.93 10.47
N ASP A 145 6.79 -18.16 11.33
CA ASP A 145 5.47 -17.53 11.20
C ASP A 145 5.49 -16.15 11.89
N PRO A 146 5.34 -15.06 11.15
CA PRO A 146 5.26 -13.71 11.75
C PRO A 146 3.93 -13.53 12.48
N ALA A 147 3.97 -12.90 13.67
CA ALA A 147 2.75 -12.51 14.39
C ALA A 147 2.10 -11.27 13.78
N GLU A 148 2.91 -10.35 13.25
CA GLU A 148 2.47 -9.09 12.67
C GLU A 148 3.02 -8.92 11.26
N ILE A 149 2.13 -8.73 10.29
CA ILE A 149 2.47 -8.46 8.90
C ILE A 149 1.92 -7.09 8.52
N LEU A 150 2.78 -6.24 7.98
CA LEU A 150 2.39 -4.98 7.37
C LEU A 150 2.63 -5.03 5.87
N LEU A 151 1.55 -5.14 5.09
CA LEU A 151 1.59 -5.00 3.64
C LEU A 151 1.99 -3.56 3.29
N ILE A 152 2.91 -3.39 2.36
CA ILE A 152 3.38 -2.07 1.90
C ILE A 152 2.97 -1.88 0.45
N ASP A 153 2.25 -0.79 0.16
CA ASP A 153 1.87 -0.40 -1.20
C ASP A 153 2.08 1.10 -1.41
N ASP A 154 2.13 1.54 -2.66
CA ASP A 154 2.28 2.96 -2.97
C ASP A 154 0.94 3.70 -2.95
N ILE A 155 -0.12 3.15 -3.56
CA ILE A 155 -1.40 3.85 -3.72
C ILE A 155 -2.58 2.88 -3.56
N ILE A 156 -3.55 3.29 -2.75
CA ILE A 156 -4.83 2.60 -2.65
C ILE A 156 -5.95 3.43 -3.32
N THR A 157 -6.86 2.74 -4.02
CA THR A 157 -8.11 3.34 -4.49
C THR A 157 -9.31 2.71 -3.79
N ARG A 158 -9.57 1.43 -4.00
CA ARG A 158 -10.67 0.69 -3.34
C ARG A 158 -10.19 -0.37 -2.36
N GLY A 159 -8.96 -0.87 -2.53
CA GLY A 159 -8.39 -1.89 -1.65
C GLY A 159 -8.52 -3.33 -2.15
N SER A 160 -9.01 -3.55 -3.38
CA SER A 160 -9.18 -4.92 -3.92
C SER A 160 -7.87 -5.70 -3.96
N THR A 161 -6.75 -5.05 -4.33
CA THR A 161 -5.43 -5.68 -4.30
C THR A 161 -5.03 -6.06 -2.87
N SER A 162 -5.27 -5.15 -1.92
CA SER A 162 -4.90 -5.33 -0.51
C SER A 162 -5.67 -6.48 0.14
N ILE A 163 -6.99 -6.57 -0.09
CA ILE A 163 -7.83 -7.68 0.41
C ILE A 163 -7.40 -9.02 -0.20
N GLY A 164 -7.16 -9.06 -1.52
CA GLY A 164 -6.68 -10.30 -2.18
C GLY A 164 -5.32 -10.76 -1.65
N ALA A 165 -4.39 -9.83 -1.46
CA ALA A 165 -3.06 -10.08 -0.91
C ALA A 165 -3.12 -10.54 0.56
N ALA A 166 -3.89 -9.84 1.40
CA ALA A 166 -4.08 -10.19 2.80
C ALA A 166 -4.71 -11.57 2.96
N SER A 167 -5.71 -11.91 2.12
CA SER A 167 -6.32 -13.26 2.15
C SER A 167 -5.30 -14.35 1.79
N ARG A 168 -4.39 -14.11 0.83
CA ARG A 168 -3.32 -15.06 0.52
C ARG A 168 -2.31 -15.23 1.65
N LEU A 169 -1.97 -14.13 2.32
CA LEU A 169 -1.10 -14.17 3.49
C LEU A 169 -1.78 -14.88 4.67
N ALA A 170 -3.07 -14.64 4.91
CA ALA A 170 -3.82 -15.31 5.96
C ALA A 170 -3.95 -16.84 5.76
N ASP A 171 -4.03 -17.31 4.51
CA ASP A 171 -3.99 -18.74 4.22
C ASP A 171 -2.63 -19.37 4.59
N ALA A 172 -1.53 -18.62 4.41
CA ALA A 172 -0.19 -19.12 4.73
C ALA A 172 0.17 -18.91 6.21
N TYR A 173 -0.29 -17.81 6.80
CA TYR A 173 -0.01 -17.39 8.18
C TYR A 173 -1.31 -17.09 8.93
N PRO A 174 -2.10 -18.10 9.31
CA PRO A 174 -3.46 -17.94 9.84
C PRO A 174 -3.52 -17.21 11.19
N ASN A 175 -2.42 -17.15 11.92
CA ASN A 175 -2.33 -16.48 13.22
C ASN A 175 -1.74 -15.06 13.11
N ALA A 176 -1.34 -14.61 11.91
CA ALA A 176 -0.77 -13.29 11.73
C ALA A 176 -1.86 -12.21 11.74
N ASN A 177 -1.61 -11.13 12.45
CA ASN A 177 -2.38 -9.90 12.31
C ASN A 177 -1.87 -9.15 11.06
N ILE A 178 -2.76 -8.94 10.08
CA ILE A 178 -2.39 -8.38 8.78
C ILE A 178 -3.02 -7.01 8.62
N ARG A 179 -2.19 -5.99 8.37
CA ARG A 179 -2.60 -4.61 8.08
C ARG A 179 -1.93 -4.14 6.80
N VAL A 180 -2.34 -3.00 6.28
CA VAL A 180 -1.68 -2.39 5.12
C VAL A 180 -1.32 -0.93 5.37
N LEU A 181 -0.10 -0.55 5.01
CA LEU A 181 0.33 0.84 4.89
C LEU A 181 0.44 1.19 3.41
N VAL A 182 -0.24 2.26 3.03
CA VAL A 182 -0.13 2.84 1.69
C VAL A 182 0.35 4.28 1.79
N VAL A 183 1.20 4.72 0.87
CA VAL A 183 1.67 6.11 0.92
C VAL A 183 0.55 7.07 0.58
N MET A 184 -0.25 6.77 -0.46
CA MET A 184 -1.33 7.64 -0.91
C MET A 184 -2.68 6.92 -1.00
N LYS A 185 -3.75 7.59 -0.55
CA LYS A 185 -5.14 7.20 -0.78
C LYS A 185 -5.76 8.07 -1.87
N THR A 186 -6.33 7.44 -2.89
CA THR A 186 -7.08 8.14 -3.93
C THR A 186 -8.42 8.62 -3.40
N ILE A 187 -8.69 9.91 -3.51
CA ILE A 187 -9.98 10.55 -3.20
C ILE A 187 -10.73 10.74 -4.51
N THR A 188 -11.77 9.93 -4.73
CA THR A 188 -12.55 9.93 -5.98
C THR A 188 -13.64 11.00 -6.02
N ASP A 189 -14.13 11.46 -4.86
CA ASP A 189 -15.07 12.57 -4.75
C ASP A 189 -14.27 13.88 -4.57
N PRO A 190 -14.33 14.82 -5.54
CA PRO A 190 -13.60 16.09 -5.45
C PRO A 190 -13.90 16.89 -4.18
N LYS A 191 -15.13 16.79 -3.68
CA LYS A 191 -15.58 17.51 -2.48
C LYS A 191 -14.92 17.02 -1.18
N LYS A 192 -14.42 15.78 -1.20
CA LYS A 192 -13.73 15.15 -0.05
C LYS A 192 -12.22 15.38 -0.04
N PHE A 193 -11.64 15.89 -1.12
CA PHE A 193 -10.22 16.22 -1.15
C PHE A 193 -9.97 17.58 -0.49
N LYS A 194 -9.29 17.60 0.64
CA LYS A 194 -8.99 18.84 1.39
C LYS A 194 -7.54 19.27 1.17
N LYS A 195 -6.59 18.37 1.38
CA LYS A 195 -5.14 18.63 1.27
C LYS A 195 -4.40 17.30 1.04
N ILE A 196 -3.14 17.41 0.57
CA ILE A 196 -2.28 16.24 0.34
C ILE A 196 -1.86 15.61 1.66
N ASN A 197 -1.28 16.42 2.55
CA ASN A 197 -0.79 15.95 3.85
C ASN A 197 -1.96 15.81 4.85
N ASP A 198 -2.65 14.68 4.75
CA ASP A 198 -3.85 14.35 5.53
C ASP A 198 -3.80 12.87 5.91
N PRO A 199 -2.87 12.50 6.85
CA PRO A 199 -2.71 11.12 7.26
C PRO A 199 -3.96 10.61 7.96
N CYS A 200 -4.31 9.34 7.70
CA CYS A 200 -5.42 8.71 8.39
C CYS A 200 -5.18 7.21 8.61
N ILE A 201 -5.88 6.67 9.60
CA ILE A 201 -6.16 5.25 9.73
C ILE A 201 -7.58 5.00 9.23
N GLY A 202 -7.85 3.82 8.67
CA GLY A 202 -9.17 3.47 8.18
C GLY A 202 -9.33 1.96 8.04
N LYS A 203 -10.46 1.57 7.44
CA LYS A 203 -10.79 0.17 7.15
C LYS A 203 -11.03 -0.03 5.67
N ILE A 204 -10.61 -1.19 5.18
CA ILE A 204 -11.01 -1.72 3.89
C ILE A 204 -12.01 -2.82 4.17
N GLU A 205 -13.19 -2.72 3.61
CA GLU A 205 -14.26 -3.71 3.72
C GLU A 205 -14.47 -4.40 2.36
N TYR A 206 -14.67 -5.71 2.40
CA TYR A 206 -15.02 -6.52 1.23
C TYR A 206 -16.42 -7.11 1.41
N SER A 207 -17.35 -6.67 0.61
CA SER A 207 -18.74 -7.13 0.64
C SER A 207 -19.30 -7.22 -0.77
N HIS A 208 -20.10 -8.27 -1.04
CA HIS A 208 -20.78 -8.50 -2.34
C HIS A 208 -19.85 -8.42 -3.56
N GLY A 209 -18.58 -8.84 -3.40
CA GLY A 209 -17.60 -8.85 -4.48
C GLY A 209 -16.91 -7.51 -4.74
N GLU A 210 -17.19 -6.47 -3.96
CA GLU A 210 -16.60 -5.13 -4.06
C GLU A 210 -15.83 -4.77 -2.79
N CYS A 211 -14.85 -3.86 -2.94
CA CYS A 211 -14.12 -3.30 -1.82
C CYS A 211 -14.43 -1.82 -1.66
N PHE A 212 -14.57 -1.41 -0.42
CA PHE A 212 -14.76 -0.03 0.01
C PHE A 212 -13.71 0.30 1.05
N ASN A 213 -13.29 1.55 1.10
CA ASN A 213 -12.39 2.00 2.16
C ASN A 213 -12.70 3.42 2.58
N ASP A 214 -12.76 3.64 3.88
CA ASP A 214 -12.89 4.97 4.47
C ASP A 214 -11.93 5.15 5.63
N CYS A 215 -11.53 6.43 5.84
CA CYS A 215 -10.78 6.81 7.03
C CYS A 215 -11.74 6.84 8.21
N ILE A 216 -11.28 6.38 9.36
CA ILE A 216 -11.99 6.51 10.63
C ILE A 216 -11.68 7.91 11.14
N GLU A 217 -12.71 8.70 11.45
CA GLU A 217 -12.58 10.04 12.05
C GLU A 217 -12.15 9.98 13.51
#